data_c57889eb63a9e2456a77446fd573245f
#
_entry.id   c57889eb63a9e2456a77446fd573245f
#
_cell.length_a   1.000
_cell.length_b   1.000
_cell.length_c   1.000
_cell.angle_alpha   90.00
_cell.angle_beta   90.00
_cell.angle_gamma   90.00
#
_symmetry.space_group_name_H-M   'P 1'
#
loop_
_entity.id
_entity.type
_entity.pdbx_description
1 polymer ?
#
loop_
_entity_poly.entity_id
_entity_poly.type
_entity_poly.pdbx_seq_one_letter_code
_entity_poly.pdbx_strand_id
1 'polypeptide(L)'
;MKTRELAYCGLFGSLALALPTLVHACGFAGALLLPMYWPLVTLAFLVSTRRAVLVAACVPWAGACLTGMPLLWPPLAAVLSVELAVQVGALGIFRTWRGRRGVLSMGSVLAGLLGVLVAGRFLHAGLIWLVAQAFPQLPAGIVASASLLAGWPGVAVMLVFVPVFVGSLARRDGVCEVRFLKALRRLHLPEGVVLVCAQALRWFEALGRDAEMLARALELRRAARGRQGGVPRAGACVRVRQLRVQYAGASEAALAVAALDVAPGERVALVGPNGSGKTTLLSVLAGCVDYTGDVTVGGEAPKGRTLRNVRRRLGVLFENPDDQFLFPTVREDVGYALRGLPHEEMERRVDMLLADLGLPTANRPIASLSRGQRQRVALAGVLAAEPDLLLLDEPTAALDEAEKRRLVDVLRATPATLLVATHDRAFAAALCPREIAVSRL
;
A
#
# COMPACT_ATOMS: atom_id res chain seq x y z
N MET A 1 -4.84 9.56 -3.21
CA MET A 1 -5.15 8.83 -4.46
C MET A 1 -3.95 8.67 -5.40
N LYS A 2 -3.15 9.70 -5.70
CA LYS A 2 -1.99 9.57 -6.63
C LYS A 2 -0.88 8.64 -6.13
N THR A 3 -0.61 8.61 -4.83
CA THR A 3 0.48 7.82 -4.22
C THR A 3 0.17 6.32 -4.22
N ARG A 4 -1.08 5.94 -3.93
CA ARG A 4 -1.56 4.55 -4.00
C ARG A 4 -1.43 3.96 -5.41
N GLU A 5 -1.82 4.72 -6.45
CA GLU A 5 -1.67 4.26 -7.82
C GLU A 5 -0.20 4.09 -8.22
N LEU A 6 0.70 4.96 -7.72
CA LEU A 6 2.13 4.84 -7.97
C LEU A 6 2.72 3.59 -7.30
N ALA A 7 2.30 3.29 -6.06
CA ALA A 7 2.70 2.08 -5.35
C ALA A 7 2.27 0.80 -6.11
N TYR A 8 1.02 0.78 -6.61
CA TYR A 8 0.56 -0.33 -7.45
C TYR A 8 1.34 -0.43 -8.76
N CYS A 9 1.65 0.68 -9.43
CA CYS A 9 2.48 0.67 -10.63
C CYS A 9 3.86 0.07 -10.36
N GLY A 10 4.52 0.45 -9.27
CA GLY A 10 5.81 -0.10 -8.86
C GLY A 10 5.71 -1.59 -8.53
N LEU A 11 4.76 -1.99 -7.70
CA LEU A 11 4.57 -3.38 -7.28
C LEU A 11 4.28 -4.31 -8.47
N PHE A 12 3.27 -3.97 -9.27
CA PHE A 12 2.87 -4.83 -10.40
C PHE A 12 3.87 -4.78 -11.56
N GLY A 13 4.58 -3.65 -11.74
CA GLY A 13 5.67 -3.53 -12.69
C GLY A 13 6.85 -4.43 -12.32
N SER A 14 7.31 -4.40 -11.06
CA SER A 14 8.40 -5.27 -10.58
C SER A 14 8.00 -6.75 -10.60
N LEU A 15 6.75 -7.08 -10.26
CA LEU A 15 6.24 -8.43 -10.33
C LEU A 15 6.19 -8.96 -11.78
N ALA A 16 5.83 -8.09 -12.74
CA ALA A 16 5.83 -8.44 -14.16
C ALA A 16 7.25 -8.69 -14.71
N LEU A 17 8.28 -8.09 -14.09
CA LEU A 17 9.69 -8.37 -14.41
C LEU A 17 10.19 -9.66 -13.73
N ALA A 18 9.79 -9.93 -12.50
CA ALA A 18 10.27 -11.07 -11.72
C ALA A 18 9.62 -12.41 -12.12
N LEU A 19 8.32 -12.41 -12.44
CA LEU A 19 7.58 -13.65 -12.73
C LEU A 19 8.14 -14.44 -13.92
N PRO A 20 8.53 -13.82 -15.06
CA PRO A 20 9.12 -14.57 -16.17
C PRO A 20 10.39 -15.31 -15.78
N THR A 21 11.27 -14.69 -14.99
CA THR A 21 12.52 -15.30 -14.51
C THR A 21 12.25 -16.45 -13.56
N LEU A 22 11.28 -16.31 -12.65
CA LEU A 22 10.86 -17.38 -11.73
C LEU A 22 10.26 -18.57 -12.47
N VAL A 23 9.35 -18.34 -13.41
CA VAL A 23 8.72 -19.39 -14.23
C VAL A 23 9.78 -20.14 -15.02
N HIS A 24 10.75 -19.43 -15.58
CA HIS A 24 11.85 -20.04 -16.31
C HIS A 24 12.78 -20.86 -15.40
N ALA A 25 13.10 -20.35 -14.23
CA ALA A 25 13.90 -21.06 -13.22
C ALA A 25 13.22 -22.36 -12.72
N CYS A 26 11.89 -22.41 -12.71
CA CYS A 26 11.10 -23.61 -12.40
C CYS A 26 10.99 -24.60 -13.57
N GLY A 27 11.62 -24.33 -14.72
CA GLY A 27 11.61 -25.22 -15.89
C GLY A 27 10.35 -25.14 -16.75
N PHE A 28 9.46 -24.16 -16.49
CA PHE A 28 8.26 -23.97 -17.30
C PHE A 28 8.53 -23.07 -18.51
N ALA A 29 7.91 -23.41 -19.64
CA ALA A 29 7.97 -22.56 -20.83
C ALA A 29 7.18 -21.26 -20.61
N GLY A 30 7.88 -20.14 -20.49
CA GLY A 30 7.28 -18.82 -20.25
C GLY A 30 6.25 -18.42 -21.31
N ALA A 31 6.43 -18.86 -22.56
CA ALA A 31 5.49 -18.62 -23.64
C ALA A 31 4.10 -19.26 -23.43
N LEU A 32 4.02 -20.35 -22.66
CA LEU A 32 2.76 -21.05 -22.35
C LEU A 32 1.96 -20.34 -21.27
N LEU A 33 2.64 -19.82 -20.23
CA LEU A 33 2.01 -19.27 -19.03
C LEU A 33 1.81 -17.76 -19.07
N LEU A 34 2.46 -17.05 -19.99
CA LEU A 34 2.37 -15.59 -20.14
C LEU A 34 2.59 -14.82 -18.82
N PRO A 35 3.66 -15.10 -18.07
CA PRO A 35 3.80 -14.62 -16.69
C PRO A 35 3.87 -13.09 -16.57
N MET A 36 4.37 -12.38 -17.55
CA MET A 36 4.43 -10.91 -17.59
C MET A 36 3.04 -10.27 -17.74
N TYR A 37 2.09 -10.96 -18.35
CA TYR A 37 0.74 -10.43 -18.60
C TYR A 37 -0.11 -10.35 -17.34
N TRP A 38 0.00 -11.30 -16.42
CA TRP A 38 -0.85 -11.41 -15.23
C TRP A 38 -0.84 -10.13 -14.39
N PRO A 39 0.33 -9.61 -13.97
CA PRO A 39 0.37 -8.38 -13.18
C PRO A 39 -0.13 -7.16 -13.96
N LEU A 40 0.23 -7.04 -15.23
CA LEU A 40 -0.10 -5.87 -16.04
C LEU A 40 -1.59 -5.81 -16.38
N VAL A 41 -2.20 -6.95 -16.72
CA VAL A 41 -3.65 -7.05 -16.93
C VAL A 41 -4.42 -6.74 -15.65
N THR A 42 -3.94 -7.21 -14.51
CA THR A 42 -4.52 -6.88 -13.20
C THR A 42 -4.41 -5.38 -12.91
N LEU A 43 -3.27 -4.77 -13.21
CA LEU A 43 -3.02 -3.34 -13.02
C LEU A 43 -4.04 -2.47 -13.77
N ALA A 44 -4.55 -2.90 -14.94
CA ALA A 44 -5.59 -2.20 -15.69
C ALA A 44 -6.88 -1.96 -14.89
N PHE A 45 -7.17 -2.82 -13.92
CA PHE A 45 -8.35 -2.70 -13.04
C PHE A 45 -8.09 -1.85 -11.78
N LEU A 46 -6.83 -1.63 -11.40
CA LEU A 46 -6.46 -1.01 -10.13
C LEU A 46 -6.09 0.47 -10.23
N VAL A 47 -5.48 0.87 -11.36
CA VAL A 47 -4.97 2.24 -11.54
C VAL A 47 -5.61 2.92 -12.76
N SER A 48 -5.34 4.22 -12.93
CA SER A 48 -5.81 4.96 -14.10
C SER A 48 -5.24 4.38 -15.40
N THR A 49 -6.06 4.32 -16.46
CA THR A 49 -5.72 3.70 -17.74
C THR A 49 -4.40 4.22 -18.32
N ARG A 50 -4.15 5.53 -18.24
CA ARG A 50 -2.92 6.15 -18.75
C ARG A 50 -1.67 5.60 -18.08
N ARG A 51 -1.69 5.41 -16.75
CA ARG A 51 -0.54 4.88 -15.99
C ARG A 51 -0.35 3.40 -16.23
N ALA A 52 -1.44 2.64 -16.26
CA ALA A 52 -1.37 1.21 -16.56
C ALA A 52 -0.75 0.96 -17.95
N VAL A 53 -1.14 1.72 -18.97
CA VAL A 53 -0.58 1.65 -20.32
C VAL A 53 0.91 2.01 -20.34
N LEU A 54 1.31 3.07 -19.63
CA LEU A 54 2.74 3.45 -19.55
C LEU A 54 3.59 2.32 -18.94
N VAL A 55 3.14 1.73 -17.83
CA VAL A 55 3.84 0.60 -17.20
C VAL A 55 3.90 -0.60 -18.16
N ALA A 56 2.78 -0.94 -18.81
CA ALA A 56 2.71 -2.04 -19.76
C ALA A 56 3.62 -1.86 -20.97
N ALA A 57 3.79 -0.63 -21.43
CA ALA A 57 4.71 -0.31 -22.54
C ALA A 57 6.19 -0.38 -22.13
N CYS A 58 6.52 0.00 -20.88
CA CYS A 58 7.91 0.05 -20.42
C CYS A 58 8.46 -1.28 -19.92
N VAL A 59 7.61 -2.15 -19.34
CA VAL A 59 8.03 -3.40 -18.68
C VAL A 59 8.76 -4.35 -19.63
N PRO A 60 8.34 -4.63 -20.88
CA PRO A 60 9.08 -5.52 -21.77
C PRO A 60 10.49 -5.02 -22.12
N TRP A 61 10.69 -3.72 -22.26
CA TRP A 61 12.00 -3.13 -22.50
C TRP A 61 12.89 -3.24 -21.26
N ALA A 62 12.35 -2.96 -20.07
CA ALA A 62 13.08 -3.16 -18.83
C ALA A 62 13.47 -4.63 -18.63
N GLY A 63 12.57 -5.57 -18.94
CA GLY A 63 12.84 -7.00 -18.91
C GLY A 63 13.97 -7.38 -19.88
N ALA A 64 13.92 -6.90 -21.11
CA ALA A 64 14.95 -7.15 -22.10
C ALA A 64 16.33 -6.63 -21.67
N CYS A 65 16.38 -5.44 -21.07
CA CYS A 65 17.63 -4.86 -20.56
C CYS A 65 18.18 -5.59 -19.33
N LEU A 66 17.32 -6.06 -18.42
CA LEU A 66 17.73 -6.66 -17.14
C LEU A 66 18.03 -8.15 -17.25
N THR A 67 17.25 -8.88 -18.04
CA THR A 67 17.28 -10.35 -18.10
C THR A 67 17.64 -10.90 -19.48
N GLY A 68 17.76 -10.03 -20.50
CA GLY A 68 17.91 -10.44 -21.90
C GLY A 68 16.64 -11.01 -22.54
N MET A 69 15.52 -11.01 -21.80
CA MET A 69 14.23 -11.50 -22.31
C MET A 69 13.11 -10.50 -22.04
N PRO A 70 12.22 -10.25 -23.00
CA PRO A 70 12.20 -10.76 -24.40
C PRO A 70 13.35 -10.21 -25.24
N LEU A 71 13.70 -10.93 -26.32
CA LEU A 71 14.82 -10.54 -27.19
C LEU A 71 14.61 -9.14 -27.78
N LEU A 72 15.68 -8.35 -27.80
CA LEU A 72 15.69 -7.05 -28.47
C LEU A 72 15.78 -7.22 -29.99
N TRP A 73 16.43 -8.29 -30.44
CA TRP A 73 16.60 -8.64 -31.84
C TRP A 73 16.33 -10.13 -32.08
N PRO A 74 15.38 -10.51 -32.93
CA PRO A 74 14.35 -9.66 -33.56
C PRO A 74 13.49 -8.93 -32.53
N PRO A 75 12.81 -7.79 -32.90
CA PRO A 75 12.27 -6.82 -31.93
C PRO A 75 11.02 -7.33 -31.18
N LEU A 76 11.15 -8.46 -30.46
CA LEU A 76 10.07 -9.08 -29.68
C LEU A 76 9.66 -8.22 -28.49
N ALA A 77 10.61 -7.48 -27.89
CA ALA A 77 10.28 -6.53 -26.82
C ALA A 77 9.33 -5.43 -27.31
N ALA A 78 9.53 -4.92 -28.54
CA ALA A 78 8.65 -3.93 -29.15
C ALA A 78 7.24 -4.51 -29.41
N VAL A 79 7.17 -5.73 -29.95
CA VAL A 79 5.90 -6.44 -30.18
C VAL A 79 5.12 -6.58 -28.89
N LEU A 80 5.76 -7.08 -27.83
CA LEU A 80 5.13 -7.26 -26.52
C LEU A 80 4.70 -5.93 -25.89
N SER A 81 5.49 -4.87 -26.06
CA SER A 81 5.15 -3.53 -25.55
C SER A 81 3.89 -2.98 -26.21
N VAL A 82 3.77 -3.10 -27.53
CA VAL A 82 2.57 -2.67 -28.27
C VAL A 82 1.36 -3.52 -27.87
N GLU A 83 1.51 -4.83 -27.86
CA GLU A 83 0.43 -5.77 -27.51
C GLU A 83 -0.10 -5.49 -26.11
N LEU A 84 0.78 -5.45 -25.09
CA LEU A 84 0.40 -5.22 -23.70
C LEU A 84 -0.20 -3.83 -23.51
N ALA A 85 0.35 -2.80 -24.13
CA ALA A 85 -0.20 -1.45 -24.06
C ALA A 85 -1.64 -1.39 -24.61
N VAL A 86 -1.90 -2.06 -25.75
CA VAL A 86 -3.22 -2.13 -26.37
C VAL A 86 -4.19 -2.92 -25.49
N GLN A 87 -3.81 -4.08 -24.98
CA GLN A 87 -4.68 -4.92 -24.13
C GLN A 87 -5.02 -4.23 -22.80
N VAL A 88 -4.01 -3.68 -22.10
CA VAL A 88 -4.18 -2.94 -20.84
C VAL A 88 -5.02 -1.68 -21.06
N GLY A 89 -4.80 -0.98 -22.18
CA GLY A 89 -5.58 0.18 -22.59
C GLY A 89 -7.06 -0.17 -22.82
N ALA A 90 -7.32 -1.23 -23.58
CA ALA A 90 -8.67 -1.72 -23.86
C ALA A 90 -9.42 -2.13 -22.57
N LEU A 91 -8.76 -2.84 -21.66
CA LEU A 91 -9.32 -3.20 -20.35
C LEU A 91 -9.61 -1.97 -19.48
N GLY A 92 -8.70 -1.00 -19.48
CA GLY A 92 -8.90 0.26 -18.75
C GLY A 92 -10.07 1.08 -19.28
N ILE A 93 -10.24 1.15 -20.61
CA ILE A 93 -11.39 1.79 -21.26
C ILE A 93 -12.68 1.02 -20.93
N PHE A 94 -12.67 -0.31 -21.07
CA PHE A 94 -13.80 -1.16 -20.71
C PHE A 94 -14.24 -0.94 -19.26
N ARG A 95 -13.29 -0.91 -18.31
CA ARG A 95 -13.58 -0.62 -16.90
C ARG A 95 -14.26 0.74 -16.73
N THR A 96 -13.73 1.80 -17.34
CA THR A 96 -14.30 3.15 -17.22
C THR A 96 -15.67 3.27 -17.83
N TRP A 97 -15.88 2.65 -18.98
CA TRP A 97 -17.16 2.61 -19.67
C TRP A 97 -18.23 1.83 -18.88
N ARG A 98 -17.87 0.67 -18.35
CA ARG A 98 -18.78 -0.17 -17.57
C ARG A 98 -19.05 0.43 -16.19
N GLY A 99 -18.05 1.03 -15.54
CA GLY A 99 -18.19 1.70 -14.25
C GLY A 99 -19.14 2.91 -14.28
N ARG A 100 -19.29 3.56 -15.43
CA ARG A 100 -20.30 4.62 -15.63
C ARG A 100 -21.74 4.07 -15.70
N ARG A 101 -21.94 2.78 -15.95
CA ARG A 101 -23.24 2.11 -16.08
C ARG A 101 -23.66 1.30 -14.86
N GLY A 102 -22.87 1.32 -13.77
CA GLY A 102 -23.15 0.60 -12.52
C GLY A 102 -21.97 -0.17 -11.96
N VAL A 103 -22.21 -0.97 -10.93
CA VAL A 103 -21.17 -1.78 -10.27
C VAL A 103 -20.61 -2.82 -11.24
N LEU A 104 -19.28 -2.93 -11.30
CA LEU A 104 -18.60 -3.99 -12.05
C LEU A 104 -18.94 -5.35 -11.45
N SER A 105 -19.82 -6.09 -12.11
CA SER A 105 -20.12 -7.48 -11.73
C SER A 105 -18.96 -8.40 -12.15
N MET A 106 -18.75 -9.48 -11.40
CA MET A 106 -17.73 -10.50 -11.73
C MET A 106 -17.87 -11.01 -13.17
N GLY A 107 -19.11 -11.25 -13.62
CA GLY A 107 -19.38 -11.69 -15.00
C GLY A 107 -18.97 -10.66 -16.05
N SER A 108 -19.14 -9.36 -15.78
CA SER A 108 -18.69 -8.31 -16.71
C SER A 108 -17.18 -8.21 -16.80
N VAL A 109 -16.48 -8.36 -15.68
CA VAL A 109 -15.00 -8.41 -15.65
C VAL A 109 -14.50 -9.60 -16.47
N LEU A 110 -15.10 -10.77 -16.26
CA LEU A 110 -14.74 -12.00 -16.98
C LEU A 110 -14.96 -11.86 -18.49
N ALA A 111 -16.12 -11.35 -18.91
CA ALA A 111 -16.43 -11.16 -20.33
C ALA A 111 -15.50 -10.15 -21.01
N GLY A 112 -15.20 -9.02 -20.36
CA GLY A 112 -14.26 -8.03 -20.88
C GLY A 112 -12.84 -8.56 -20.96
N LEU A 113 -12.42 -9.32 -19.95
CA LEU A 113 -11.11 -9.95 -19.90
C LEU A 113 -10.96 -10.99 -21.02
N LEU A 114 -11.94 -11.88 -21.18
CA LEU A 114 -11.96 -12.89 -22.24
C LEU A 114 -11.86 -12.25 -23.62
N GLY A 115 -12.71 -11.27 -23.91
CA GLY A 115 -12.71 -10.57 -25.20
C GLY A 115 -11.38 -9.91 -25.54
N VAL A 116 -10.78 -9.21 -24.57
CA VAL A 116 -9.50 -8.50 -24.78
C VAL A 116 -8.33 -9.50 -24.89
N LEU A 117 -8.29 -10.56 -24.08
CA LEU A 117 -7.21 -11.54 -24.15
C LEU A 117 -7.26 -12.34 -25.45
N VAL A 118 -8.45 -12.74 -25.91
CA VAL A 118 -8.61 -13.43 -27.19
C VAL A 118 -8.20 -12.51 -28.35
N ALA A 119 -8.71 -11.28 -28.40
CA ALA A 119 -8.30 -10.29 -29.40
C ALA A 119 -6.79 -10.02 -29.37
N GLY A 120 -6.18 -10.01 -28.18
CA GLY A 120 -4.76 -9.88 -27.98
C GLY A 120 -3.95 -11.01 -28.62
N ARG A 121 -4.45 -12.25 -28.63
CA ARG A 121 -3.76 -13.37 -29.31
C ARG A 121 -3.70 -13.16 -30.82
N PHE A 122 -4.77 -12.67 -31.42
CA PHE A 122 -4.77 -12.34 -32.84
C PHE A 122 -3.86 -11.14 -33.16
N LEU A 123 -3.88 -10.11 -32.30
CA LEU A 123 -2.97 -8.98 -32.40
C LEU A 123 -1.51 -9.43 -32.35
N HIS A 124 -1.17 -10.29 -31.36
CA HIS A 124 0.16 -10.86 -31.23
C HIS A 124 0.61 -11.59 -32.49
N ALA A 125 -0.21 -12.51 -32.97
CA ALA A 125 0.08 -13.27 -34.19
C ALA A 125 0.25 -12.36 -35.41
N GLY A 126 -0.57 -11.32 -35.54
CA GLY A 126 -0.45 -10.32 -36.61
C GLY A 126 0.85 -9.51 -36.52
N LEU A 127 1.23 -9.07 -35.32
CA LEU A 127 2.48 -8.33 -35.09
C LEU A 127 3.71 -9.22 -35.39
N ILE A 128 3.69 -10.47 -34.95
CA ILE A 128 4.77 -11.44 -35.24
C ILE A 128 4.85 -11.72 -36.73
N TRP A 129 3.71 -11.87 -37.42
CA TRP A 129 3.69 -12.05 -38.88
C TRP A 129 4.31 -10.84 -39.58
N LEU A 130 4.01 -9.62 -39.14
CA LEU A 130 4.55 -8.39 -39.71
C LEU A 130 6.08 -8.28 -39.48
N VAL A 131 6.55 -8.64 -38.29
CA VAL A 131 8.00 -8.72 -37.99
C VAL A 131 8.67 -9.77 -38.89
N ALA A 132 8.04 -10.94 -39.06
CA ALA A 132 8.61 -12.00 -39.92
C ALA A 132 8.73 -11.58 -41.39
N GLN A 133 7.89 -10.66 -41.89
CA GLN A 133 8.06 -10.09 -43.23
C GLN A 133 9.35 -9.24 -43.33
N ALA A 134 9.72 -8.55 -42.25
CA ALA A 134 10.96 -7.75 -42.22
C ALA A 134 12.21 -8.61 -41.98
N PHE A 135 12.04 -9.86 -41.53
CA PHE A 135 13.11 -10.81 -41.22
C PHE A 135 12.93 -12.11 -42.01
N PRO A 136 13.36 -12.20 -43.30
CA PRO A 136 13.09 -13.37 -44.16
C PRO A 136 13.63 -14.71 -43.65
N GLN A 137 14.54 -14.69 -42.68
CA GLN A 137 15.07 -15.90 -42.03
C GLN A 137 14.08 -16.57 -41.08
N LEU A 138 12.98 -15.88 -40.70
CA LEU A 138 11.94 -16.42 -39.86
C LEU A 138 10.79 -16.97 -40.72
N PRO A 139 10.40 -18.26 -40.58
CA PRO A 139 9.29 -18.82 -41.34
C PRO A 139 7.96 -18.23 -40.83
N ALA A 140 7.51 -17.14 -41.46
CA ALA A 140 6.41 -16.26 -41.02
C ALA A 140 5.13 -17.03 -40.65
N GLY A 141 4.73 -18.00 -41.47
CA GLY A 141 3.51 -18.76 -41.22
C GLY A 141 3.62 -19.68 -40.02
N ILE A 142 4.77 -20.31 -39.78
CA ILE A 142 4.99 -21.23 -38.65
C ILE A 142 5.09 -20.44 -37.35
N VAL A 143 5.81 -19.33 -37.38
CA VAL A 143 5.99 -18.48 -36.18
C VAL A 143 4.68 -17.83 -35.76
N ALA A 144 3.87 -17.35 -36.71
CA ALA A 144 2.57 -16.75 -36.42
C ALA A 144 1.57 -17.79 -35.90
N SER A 145 1.49 -18.98 -36.50
CA SER A 145 0.61 -20.05 -36.05
C SER A 145 1.01 -20.61 -34.68
N ALA A 146 2.31 -20.82 -34.45
CA ALA A 146 2.82 -21.22 -33.14
C ALA A 146 2.53 -20.16 -32.07
N SER A 147 2.67 -18.88 -32.40
CA SER A 147 2.33 -17.77 -31.47
C SER A 147 0.83 -17.69 -31.17
N LEU A 148 -0.04 -18.01 -32.13
CA LEU A 148 -1.48 -18.06 -31.91
C LEU A 148 -1.88 -19.22 -30.98
N LEU A 149 -1.26 -20.40 -31.16
CA LEU A 149 -1.53 -21.58 -30.36
C LEU A 149 -0.90 -21.55 -28.97
N ALA A 150 0.27 -20.91 -28.85
CA ALA A 150 0.95 -20.75 -27.57
C ALA A 150 0.20 -19.76 -26.65
N GLY A 151 0.32 -19.97 -25.35
CA GLY A 151 -0.19 -19.04 -24.35
C GLY A 151 -1.66 -19.20 -23.95
N TRP A 152 -2.43 -20.08 -24.58
CA TRP A 152 -3.81 -20.38 -24.14
C TRP A 152 -3.90 -20.87 -22.69
N PRO A 153 -2.97 -21.69 -22.18
CA PRO A 153 -2.93 -22.04 -20.77
C PRO A 153 -2.79 -20.79 -19.87
N GLY A 154 -1.95 -19.83 -20.25
CA GLY A 154 -1.82 -18.56 -19.56
C GLY A 154 -3.10 -17.71 -19.60
N VAL A 155 -3.79 -17.69 -20.74
CA VAL A 155 -5.11 -17.05 -20.87
C VAL A 155 -6.12 -17.69 -19.92
N ALA A 156 -6.20 -19.03 -19.88
CA ALA A 156 -7.09 -19.74 -18.96
C ALA A 156 -6.80 -19.41 -17.49
N VAL A 157 -5.53 -19.38 -17.11
CA VAL A 157 -5.12 -18.98 -15.77
C VAL A 157 -5.51 -17.52 -15.48
N MET A 158 -5.32 -16.58 -16.41
CA MET A 158 -5.73 -15.19 -16.23
C MET A 158 -7.23 -15.01 -16.07
N LEU A 159 -8.05 -15.79 -16.79
CA LEU A 159 -9.51 -15.77 -16.67
C LEU A 159 -10.01 -16.21 -15.30
N VAL A 160 -9.23 -17.03 -14.59
CA VAL A 160 -9.53 -17.43 -13.21
C VAL A 160 -8.93 -16.44 -12.22
N PHE A 161 -7.65 -16.13 -12.35
CA PHE A 161 -6.90 -15.34 -11.37
C PHE A 161 -7.30 -13.87 -11.32
N VAL A 162 -7.36 -13.19 -12.47
CA VAL A 162 -7.57 -11.75 -12.52
C VAL A 162 -8.93 -11.33 -11.95
N PRO A 163 -10.07 -11.94 -12.30
CA PRO A 163 -11.37 -11.55 -11.74
C PRO A 163 -11.45 -11.79 -10.25
N VAL A 164 -10.87 -12.87 -9.76
CA VAL A 164 -10.83 -13.18 -8.33
C VAL A 164 -9.98 -12.18 -7.58
N PHE A 165 -8.80 -11.90 -8.11
CA PHE A 165 -7.88 -10.94 -7.51
C PHE A 165 -8.46 -9.51 -7.48
N VAL A 166 -9.04 -9.05 -8.59
CA VAL A 166 -9.73 -7.75 -8.66
C VAL A 166 -10.93 -7.73 -7.71
N GLY A 167 -11.66 -8.85 -7.60
CA GLY A 167 -12.79 -9.00 -6.69
C GLY A 167 -12.39 -8.98 -5.22
N SER A 168 -11.25 -9.57 -4.84
CA SER A 168 -10.72 -9.56 -3.47
C SER A 168 -10.25 -8.17 -3.05
N LEU A 169 -9.56 -7.46 -3.93
CA LEU A 169 -9.14 -6.07 -3.68
C LEU A 169 -10.30 -5.06 -3.66
N ALA A 170 -11.38 -5.34 -4.39
CA ALA A 170 -12.58 -4.50 -4.39
C ALA A 170 -13.47 -4.72 -3.16
N ARG A 171 -13.43 -5.92 -2.58
CA ARG A 171 -14.18 -6.30 -1.37
C ARG A 171 -13.16 -6.68 -0.32
N ARG A 172 -12.99 -5.88 0.70
CA ARG A 172 -12.08 -6.11 1.83
C ARG A 172 -12.45 -7.31 2.73
N ASP A 173 -13.28 -8.23 2.25
CA ASP A 173 -13.82 -9.34 3.03
C ASP A 173 -13.12 -10.65 2.67
N GLY A 174 -12.54 -11.33 3.66
CA GLY A 174 -11.96 -12.69 3.55
C GLY A 174 -12.94 -13.78 3.03
N VAL A 175 -14.19 -13.41 2.75
CA VAL A 175 -15.23 -14.25 2.13
C VAL A 175 -14.88 -14.63 0.69
N CYS A 176 -14.02 -13.87 0.00
CA CYS A 176 -13.68 -14.13 -1.40
C CYS A 176 -12.70 -15.30 -1.54
N GLU A 177 -11.74 -15.46 -0.60
CA GLU A 177 -10.80 -16.59 -0.59
C GLU A 177 -11.54 -17.93 -0.49
N VAL A 178 -12.49 -18.04 0.44
CA VAL A 178 -13.26 -19.27 0.65
C VAL A 178 -14.13 -19.64 -0.57
N ARG A 179 -14.74 -18.65 -1.21
CA ARG A 179 -15.56 -18.88 -2.42
C ARG A 179 -14.70 -19.28 -3.61
N PHE A 180 -13.53 -18.72 -3.74
CA PHE A 180 -12.58 -19.07 -4.81
C PHE A 180 -12.04 -20.47 -4.64
N LEU A 181 -11.58 -20.83 -3.45
CA LEU A 181 -11.10 -22.19 -3.17
C LEU A 181 -12.20 -23.23 -3.40
N LYS A 182 -13.45 -22.92 -3.06
CA LYS A 182 -14.62 -23.76 -3.39
C LYS A 182 -14.85 -23.87 -4.91
N ALA A 183 -14.66 -22.77 -5.65
CA ALA A 183 -14.78 -22.79 -7.12
C ALA A 183 -13.67 -23.62 -7.77
N LEU A 184 -12.42 -23.47 -7.34
CA LEU A 184 -11.29 -24.28 -7.84
C LEU A 184 -11.46 -25.76 -7.55
N ARG A 185 -11.95 -26.13 -6.35
CA ARG A 185 -12.26 -27.52 -6.02
C ARG A 185 -13.38 -28.09 -6.88
N ARG A 186 -14.38 -27.29 -7.27
CA ARG A 186 -15.46 -27.69 -8.20
C ARG A 186 -14.95 -27.97 -9.62
N LEU A 187 -13.82 -27.36 -10.01
CA LEU A 187 -13.16 -27.61 -11.29
C LEU A 187 -12.30 -28.88 -11.29
N HIS A 188 -12.34 -29.68 -10.20
CA HIS A 188 -11.57 -30.93 -10.02
C HIS A 188 -10.07 -30.74 -10.27
N LEU A 189 -9.51 -29.57 -9.98
CA LEU A 189 -8.08 -29.32 -10.09
C LEU A 189 -7.32 -30.11 -9.01
N PRO A 190 -6.09 -30.57 -9.31
CA PRO A 190 -5.23 -31.22 -8.32
C PRO A 190 -5.06 -30.36 -7.06
N GLU A 191 -5.12 -30.99 -5.87
CA GLU A 191 -5.05 -30.26 -4.60
C GLU A 191 -3.78 -29.38 -4.49
N GLY A 192 -2.66 -29.84 -5.07
CA GLY A 192 -1.43 -29.03 -5.13
C GLY A 192 -1.62 -27.70 -5.86
N VAL A 193 -2.41 -27.69 -6.97
CA VAL A 193 -2.72 -26.45 -7.70
C VAL A 193 -3.62 -25.53 -6.88
N VAL A 194 -4.61 -26.11 -6.20
CA VAL A 194 -5.51 -25.34 -5.30
C VAL A 194 -4.73 -24.71 -4.16
N LEU A 195 -3.77 -25.45 -3.56
CA LEU A 195 -2.92 -24.96 -2.48
C LEU A 195 -2.00 -23.82 -2.96
N VAL A 196 -1.35 -23.98 -4.11
CA VAL A 196 -0.50 -22.92 -4.70
C VAL A 196 -1.31 -21.67 -5.01
N CYS A 197 -2.52 -21.81 -5.55
CA CYS A 197 -3.42 -20.69 -5.80
C CYS A 197 -3.86 -19.98 -4.50
N ALA A 198 -4.16 -20.74 -3.44
CA ALA A 198 -4.50 -20.20 -2.13
C ALA A 198 -3.33 -19.43 -1.53
N GLN A 199 -2.13 -20.02 -1.59
CA GLN A 199 -0.91 -19.40 -1.09
C GLN A 199 -0.61 -18.10 -1.86
N ALA A 200 -0.68 -18.13 -3.18
CA ALA A 200 -0.49 -16.95 -4.02
C ALA A 200 -1.49 -15.84 -3.69
N LEU A 201 -2.78 -16.15 -3.47
CA LEU A 201 -3.77 -15.16 -3.05
C LEU A 201 -3.41 -14.50 -1.72
N ARG A 202 -3.02 -15.28 -0.72
CA ARG A 202 -2.59 -14.74 0.59
C ARG A 202 -1.37 -13.83 0.47
N TRP A 203 -0.40 -14.22 -0.33
CA TRP A 203 0.78 -13.39 -0.61
C TRP A 203 0.41 -12.07 -1.29
N PHE A 204 -0.49 -12.12 -2.28
CA PHE A 204 -0.95 -10.91 -2.97
C PHE A 204 -1.78 -10.00 -2.08
N GLU A 205 -2.62 -10.54 -1.22
CA GLU A 205 -3.37 -9.74 -0.23
C GLU A 205 -2.44 -9.09 0.80
N ALA A 206 -1.40 -9.80 1.24
CA ALA A 206 -0.37 -9.25 2.12
C ALA A 206 0.39 -8.11 1.43
N LEU A 207 0.92 -8.35 0.22
CA LEU A 207 1.61 -7.33 -0.58
C LEU A 207 0.72 -6.11 -0.88
N GLY A 208 -0.56 -6.32 -1.13
CA GLY A 208 -1.53 -5.23 -1.34
C GLY A 208 -1.72 -4.39 -0.08
N ARG A 209 -1.79 -5.00 1.10
CA ARG A 209 -1.86 -4.32 2.40
C ARG A 209 -0.59 -3.52 2.67
N ASP A 210 0.57 -4.14 2.46
CA ASP A 210 1.87 -3.49 2.67
C ASP A 210 2.05 -2.28 1.75
N ALA A 211 1.65 -2.40 0.48
CA ALA A 211 1.67 -1.28 -0.47
C ALA A 211 0.71 -0.14 -0.06
N GLU A 212 -0.48 -0.45 0.47
CA GLU A 212 -1.40 0.57 1.00
C GLU A 212 -0.85 1.24 2.26
N MET A 213 -0.24 0.47 3.15
CA MET A 213 0.37 0.99 4.37
C MET A 213 1.55 1.90 4.06
N LEU A 214 2.44 1.46 3.18
CA LEU A 214 3.55 2.28 2.69
C LEU A 214 3.07 3.57 2.01
N ALA A 215 2.01 3.49 1.20
CA ALA A 215 1.42 4.67 0.57
C ALA A 215 0.86 5.65 1.60
N ARG A 216 0.21 5.16 2.66
CA ARG A 216 -0.30 5.99 3.77
C ARG A 216 0.83 6.64 4.56
N ALA A 217 1.86 5.87 4.90
CA ALA A 217 3.04 6.38 5.58
C ALA A 217 3.73 7.49 4.77
N LEU A 218 3.90 7.27 3.46
CA LEU A 218 4.43 8.28 2.53
C LEU A 218 3.57 9.55 2.48
N GLU A 219 2.25 9.43 2.44
CA GLU A 219 1.36 10.60 2.42
C GLU A 219 1.44 11.41 3.71
N LEU A 220 1.45 10.73 4.87
CA LEU A 220 1.58 11.38 6.17
C LEU A 220 2.92 12.10 6.29
N ARG A 221 4.03 11.42 5.99
CA ARG A 221 5.38 11.99 6.05
C ARG A 221 5.63 13.10 5.01
N ARG A 222 5.08 12.98 3.80
CA ARG A 222 5.14 14.05 2.79
C ARG A 222 4.34 15.30 3.21
N ALA A 223 3.22 15.10 3.90
CA ALA A 223 2.44 16.22 4.41
C ALA A 223 3.20 16.94 5.53
N ALA A 224 3.85 16.20 6.43
CA ALA A 224 4.67 16.74 7.51
C ALA A 224 5.94 17.48 7.02
N ARG A 225 6.46 17.10 5.83
CA ARG A 225 7.62 17.74 5.20
C ARG A 225 7.32 19.19 4.81
N GLY A 226 8.19 20.09 5.18
CA GLY A 226 8.09 21.52 4.84
C GLY A 226 7.53 22.39 5.97
N ARG A 227 7.42 21.86 7.16
CA ARG A 227 7.31 22.62 8.40
C ARG A 227 8.70 23.09 8.82
N GLN A 228 9.13 24.19 8.25
CA GLN A 228 10.40 24.81 8.66
C GLN A 228 10.12 26.07 9.46
N GLY A 229 10.69 26.13 10.67
CA GLY A 229 10.88 27.38 11.40
C GLY A 229 9.65 28.13 11.91
N GLY A 230 8.57 27.43 12.21
CA GLY A 230 7.40 28.02 12.88
C GLY A 230 7.56 27.97 14.39
N VAL A 231 7.20 29.07 15.07
CA VAL A 231 7.02 29.16 16.53
C VAL A 231 6.31 27.89 17.04
N PRO A 232 6.76 27.28 18.18
CA PRO A 232 6.05 26.17 18.81
C PRO A 232 4.58 26.57 18.98
N ARG A 233 3.69 25.95 18.19
CA ARG A 233 2.26 26.24 18.27
C ARG A 233 1.71 25.41 19.42
N ALA A 234 0.94 26.05 20.29
CA ALA A 234 0.06 25.35 21.22
C ALA A 234 -0.70 24.27 20.42
N GLY A 235 -0.63 23.03 20.86
CA GLY A 235 -1.15 21.83 20.17
C GLY A 235 -2.44 22.01 19.35
N ALA A 236 -2.87 21.01 18.61
CA ALA A 236 -4.12 21.07 17.84
C ALA A 236 -5.28 20.50 18.66
N CYS A 237 -6.42 21.20 18.69
CA CYS A 237 -7.65 20.67 19.28
C CYS A 237 -8.21 19.52 18.41
N VAL A 238 -8.85 18.56 19.06
CA VAL A 238 -9.63 17.51 18.39
C VAL A 238 -11.08 17.60 18.83
N ARG A 239 -12.00 17.57 17.89
CA ARG A 239 -13.43 17.51 18.18
C ARG A 239 -14.08 16.43 17.34
N VAL A 240 -14.84 15.57 17.99
CA VAL A 240 -15.58 14.47 17.36
C VAL A 240 -17.03 14.55 17.81
N ARG A 241 -17.98 14.42 16.88
CA ARG A 241 -19.41 14.36 17.16
C ARG A 241 -20.06 13.29 16.28
N GLN A 242 -20.82 12.41 16.90
CA GLN A 242 -21.59 11.36 16.24
C GLN A 242 -20.77 10.57 15.21
N LEU A 243 -19.51 10.31 15.53
CA LEU A 243 -18.63 9.53 14.68
C LEU A 243 -19.11 8.09 14.58
N ARG A 244 -19.24 7.61 13.35
CA ARG A 244 -19.47 6.20 13.06
C ARG A 244 -18.56 5.74 11.92
N VAL A 245 -17.90 4.61 12.13
CA VAL A 245 -17.05 3.96 11.13
C VAL A 245 -17.60 2.57 10.85
N GLN A 246 -17.83 2.29 9.58
CA GLN A 246 -18.24 0.96 9.12
C GLN A 246 -17.33 0.56 7.95
N TYR A 247 -16.66 -0.56 8.09
CA TYR A 247 -15.84 -1.09 7.00
C TYR A 247 -16.73 -1.73 5.92
N ALA A 248 -16.30 -1.66 4.67
CA ALA A 248 -17.04 -2.26 3.56
C ALA A 248 -17.23 -3.77 3.80
N GLY A 249 -18.49 -4.22 3.79
CA GLY A 249 -18.86 -5.62 4.01
C GLY A 249 -19.09 -6.03 5.47
N ALA A 250 -18.84 -5.17 6.43
CA ALA A 250 -19.19 -5.42 7.83
C ALA A 250 -20.67 -5.11 8.08
N SER A 251 -21.35 -6.00 8.80
CA SER A 251 -22.75 -5.79 9.23
C SER A 251 -22.86 -4.77 10.36
N GLU A 252 -21.82 -4.64 11.18
CA GLU A 252 -21.77 -3.79 12.36
C GLU A 252 -20.77 -2.64 12.20
N ALA A 253 -21.00 -1.55 12.94
CA ALA A 253 -20.05 -0.46 13.02
C ALA A 253 -18.79 -0.91 13.77
N ALA A 254 -17.62 -0.64 13.18
CA ALA A 254 -16.33 -0.93 13.81
C ALA A 254 -16.01 0.05 14.96
N LEU A 255 -16.60 1.24 14.91
CA LEU A 255 -16.44 2.28 15.93
C LEU A 255 -17.65 3.20 15.90
N ALA A 256 -18.16 3.58 17.10
CA ALA A 256 -19.09 4.69 17.26
C ALA A 256 -18.66 5.52 18.48
N VAL A 257 -18.56 6.84 18.28
CA VAL A 257 -18.21 7.81 19.32
C VAL A 257 -19.22 8.94 19.29
N ALA A 258 -19.97 9.12 20.39
CA ALA A 258 -20.98 10.16 20.48
C ALA A 258 -20.35 11.55 20.50
N ALA A 259 -19.36 11.76 21.37
CA ALA A 259 -18.62 13.01 21.50
C ALA A 259 -17.24 12.76 22.07
N LEU A 260 -16.25 13.50 21.55
CA LEU A 260 -14.89 13.56 22.08
C LEU A 260 -14.35 14.98 21.83
N ASP A 261 -13.88 15.64 22.88
CA ASP A 261 -13.17 16.91 22.82
C ASP A 261 -11.81 16.74 23.47
N VAL A 262 -10.77 17.20 22.77
CA VAL A 262 -9.39 17.27 23.29
C VAL A 262 -8.87 18.68 23.06
N ALA A 263 -8.44 19.31 24.13
CA ALA A 263 -7.93 20.67 24.10
C ALA A 263 -6.49 20.72 23.51
N PRO A 264 -6.05 21.86 22.99
CA PRO A 264 -4.67 22.04 22.57
C PRO A 264 -3.68 21.76 23.72
N GLY A 265 -2.66 20.94 23.47
CA GLY A 265 -1.65 20.53 24.46
C GLY A 265 -2.11 19.48 25.47
N GLU A 266 -3.36 19.06 25.41
CA GLU A 266 -3.89 18.00 26.28
C GLU A 266 -3.30 16.62 25.93
N ARG A 267 -3.07 15.80 26.94
CA ARG A 267 -2.60 14.41 26.80
C ARG A 267 -3.68 13.46 27.24
N VAL A 268 -4.15 12.63 26.33
CA VAL A 268 -5.29 11.75 26.52
C VAL A 268 -4.91 10.31 26.17
N ALA A 269 -5.19 9.38 27.08
CA ALA A 269 -5.06 7.96 26.83
C ALA A 269 -6.41 7.38 26.35
N LEU A 270 -6.39 6.67 25.25
CA LEU A 270 -7.49 5.86 24.75
C LEU A 270 -7.34 4.45 25.30
N VAL A 271 -8.19 4.06 26.24
CA VAL A 271 -8.13 2.76 26.91
C VAL A 271 -9.30 1.88 26.50
N GLY A 272 -9.08 0.58 26.42
CA GLY A 272 -10.11 -0.40 26.05
C GLY A 272 -9.50 -1.73 25.59
N PRO A 273 -10.30 -2.78 25.52
CA PRO A 273 -9.84 -4.10 25.08
C PRO A 273 -9.35 -4.08 23.61
N ASN A 274 -8.66 -5.14 23.22
CA ASN A 274 -8.27 -5.31 21.82
C ASN A 274 -9.53 -5.36 20.94
N GLY A 275 -9.47 -4.67 19.79
CA GLY A 275 -10.60 -4.57 18.88
C GLY A 275 -11.69 -3.57 19.30
N SER A 276 -11.51 -2.77 20.37
CA SER A 276 -12.49 -1.75 20.80
C SER A 276 -12.60 -0.54 19.85
N GLY A 277 -11.71 -0.41 18.87
CA GLY A 277 -11.74 0.68 17.90
C GLY A 277 -10.73 1.81 18.15
N LYS A 278 -9.77 1.66 19.08
CA LYS A 278 -8.73 2.67 19.37
C LYS A 278 -7.93 3.04 18.11
N THR A 279 -7.34 2.06 17.46
CA THR A 279 -6.61 2.24 16.17
C THR A 279 -7.51 2.83 15.08
N THR A 280 -8.79 2.44 15.06
CA THR A 280 -9.77 2.98 14.11
C THR A 280 -9.99 4.47 14.35
N LEU A 281 -10.12 4.90 15.60
CA LEU A 281 -10.25 6.32 15.96
C LEU A 281 -9.01 7.13 15.52
N LEU A 282 -7.81 6.65 15.84
CA LEU A 282 -6.57 7.28 15.39
C LEU A 282 -6.50 7.36 13.86
N SER A 283 -6.92 6.30 13.16
CA SER A 283 -6.96 6.25 11.70
C SER A 283 -7.96 7.24 11.08
N VAL A 284 -9.10 7.48 11.73
CA VAL A 284 -10.07 8.53 11.32
C VAL A 284 -9.45 9.90 11.46
N LEU A 285 -8.81 10.20 12.59
CA LEU A 285 -8.16 11.50 12.83
C LEU A 285 -7.01 11.75 11.85
N ALA A 286 -6.30 10.71 11.44
CA ALA A 286 -5.26 10.76 10.39
C ALA A 286 -5.85 10.86 8.96
N GLY A 287 -7.17 10.77 8.81
CA GLY A 287 -7.84 10.75 7.50
C GLY A 287 -7.47 9.54 6.65
N CYS A 288 -7.24 8.38 7.30
CA CYS A 288 -6.89 7.12 6.65
C CYS A 288 -8.11 6.21 6.41
N VAL A 289 -9.23 6.50 7.08
CA VAL A 289 -10.47 5.69 7.05
C VAL A 289 -11.65 6.62 6.80
N ASP A 290 -12.57 6.19 5.96
CA ASP A 290 -13.84 6.90 5.71
C ASP A 290 -14.76 6.78 6.92
N TYR A 291 -15.49 7.85 7.22
CA TYR A 291 -16.36 7.94 8.38
C TYR A 291 -17.59 8.81 8.10
N THR A 292 -18.61 8.65 8.93
CA THR A 292 -19.77 9.55 9.04
C THR A 292 -19.73 10.30 10.36
N GLY A 293 -20.40 11.45 10.43
CA GLY A 293 -20.35 12.36 11.58
C GLY A 293 -19.38 13.51 11.39
N ASP A 294 -19.22 14.33 12.43
CA ASP A 294 -18.37 15.53 12.39
C ASP A 294 -17.08 15.28 13.18
N VAL A 295 -15.95 15.41 12.47
CA VAL A 295 -14.60 15.28 13.02
C VAL A 295 -13.77 16.46 12.56
N THR A 296 -13.11 17.13 13.50
CA THR A 296 -12.17 18.21 13.19
C THR A 296 -10.88 18.06 13.99
N VAL A 297 -9.78 18.41 13.34
CA VAL A 297 -8.44 18.49 13.91
C VAL A 297 -7.88 19.89 13.63
N GLY A 298 -7.63 20.67 14.68
CA GLY A 298 -7.24 22.07 14.54
C GLY A 298 -8.27 22.90 13.78
N GLY A 299 -9.56 22.55 13.88
CA GLY A 299 -10.68 23.22 13.22
C GLY A 299 -10.97 22.76 11.79
N GLU A 300 -10.18 21.85 11.23
CA GLU A 300 -10.36 21.35 9.85
C GLU A 300 -10.74 19.87 9.85
N ALA A 301 -11.60 19.46 8.89
CA ALA A 301 -12.00 18.06 8.76
C ALA A 301 -10.88 17.21 8.11
N PRO A 302 -10.57 16.01 8.63
CA PRO A 302 -9.55 15.12 8.06
C PRO A 302 -10.05 14.38 6.81
N LYS A 303 -10.68 15.11 5.88
CA LYS A 303 -11.20 14.59 4.61
C LYS A 303 -11.22 15.64 3.50
N GLY A 304 -11.31 15.21 2.26
CA GLY A 304 -11.48 16.09 1.11
C GLY A 304 -10.32 17.08 0.92
N ARG A 305 -10.63 18.36 0.70
CA ARG A 305 -9.63 19.40 0.38
C ARG A 305 -8.75 19.77 1.57
N THR A 306 -9.27 19.67 2.78
CA THR A 306 -8.58 20.03 4.04
C THR A 306 -7.65 18.92 4.55
N LEU A 307 -7.78 17.69 4.05
CA LEU A 307 -6.98 16.54 4.47
C LEU A 307 -5.46 16.81 4.48
N ARG A 308 -4.96 17.51 3.45
CA ARG A 308 -3.52 17.84 3.36
C ARG A 308 -3.08 18.79 4.49
N ASN A 309 -3.91 19.75 4.85
CA ASN A 309 -3.61 20.70 5.92
C ASN A 309 -3.62 19.99 7.28
N VAL A 310 -4.64 19.14 7.52
CA VAL A 310 -4.71 18.32 8.72
C VAL A 310 -3.46 17.44 8.85
N ARG A 311 -3.11 16.68 7.80
CA ARG A 311 -1.93 15.80 7.82
C ARG A 311 -0.60 16.53 8.05
N ARG A 312 -0.50 17.80 7.69
CA ARG A 312 0.68 18.62 8.02
C ARG A 312 0.86 18.84 9.52
N ARG A 313 -0.20 18.78 10.29
CA ARG A 313 -0.20 19.00 11.74
C ARG A 313 -0.03 17.73 12.54
N LEU A 314 -0.11 16.56 11.87
CA LEU A 314 -0.11 15.26 12.51
C LEU A 314 1.26 14.61 12.53
N GLY A 315 1.56 13.99 13.66
CA GLY A 315 2.53 12.92 13.78
C GLY A 315 1.79 11.64 14.13
N VAL A 316 1.97 10.59 13.34
CA VAL A 316 1.29 9.30 13.56
C VAL A 316 2.34 8.22 13.75
N LEU A 317 2.26 7.51 14.88
CA LEU A 317 3.02 6.30 15.14
C LEU A 317 2.07 5.12 15.04
N PHE A 318 2.34 4.20 14.12
CA PHE A 318 1.57 2.96 13.96
C PHE A 318 2.02 1.90 14.97
N GLU A 319 1.14 0.96 15.28
CA GLU A 319 1.41 -0.19 16.15
C GLU A 319 2.62 -1.01 15.68
N ASN A 320 2.72 -1.24 14.35
CA ASN A 320 3.89 -1.86 13.75
C ASN A 320 4.82 -0.81 13.16
N PRO A 321 6.04 -0.60 13.68
CA PRO A 321 6.97 0.41 13.20
C PRO A 321 7.44 0.15 11.75
N ASP A 322 7.47 -1.11 11.31
CA ASP A 322 7.94 -1.48 9.97
C ASP A 322 7.02 -0.92 8.86
N ASP A 323 5.77 -0.64 9.18
CA ASP A 323 4.79 -0.10 8.23
C ASP A 323 5.00 1.38 7.88
N GLN A 324 5.90 2.06 8.59
CA GLN A 324 6.13 3.50 8.37
C GLN A 324 7.54 3.87 7.94
N PHE A 325 8.49 2.91 7.88
CA PHE A 325 9.82 3.19 7.39
C PHE A 325 9.83 3.36 5.86
N LEU A 326 10.54 4.41 5.41
CA LEU A 326 10.66 4.77 4.00
C LEU A 326 12.08 4.56 3.47
N PHE A 327 13.06 4.53 4.37
CA PHE A 327 14.47 4.47 4.02
C PHE A 327 15.17 3.32 4.75
N PRO A 328 16.24 2.77 4.17
CA PRO A 328 16.93 1.61 4.75
C PRO A 328 17.75 1.93 5.99
N THR A 329 18.15 3.20 6.20
CA THR A 329 18.97 3.63 7.33
C THR A 329 18.23 4.53 8.29
N VAL A 330 18.62 4.50 9.57
CA VAL A 330 18.02 5.33 10.62
C VAL A 330 18.16 6.82 10.28
N ARG A 331 19.32 7.26 9.84
CA ARG A 331 19.62 8.67 9.51
C ARG A 331 18.72 9.18 8.38
N GLU A 332 18.61 8.41 7.31
CA GLU A 332 17.79 8.81 6.16
C GLU A 332 16.32 8.89 6.52
N ASP A 333 15.84 7.95 7.34
CA ASP A 333 14.44 7.85 7.69
C ASP A 333 14.01 8.98 8.66
N VAL A 334 14.78 9.21 9.72
CA VAL A 334 14.53 10.31 10.67
C VAL A 334 14.77 11.66 9.99
N GLY A 335 15.86 11.81 9.23
CA GLY A 335 16.20 13.04 8.51
C GLY A 335 15.21 13.41 7.40
N TYR A 336 14.36 12.50 6.96
CA TYR A 336 13.38 12.78 5.90
C TYR A 336 12.44 13.93 6.25
N ALA A 337 11.98 14.01 7.49
CA ALA A 337 11.12 15.11 7.96
C ALA A 337 11.84 16.48 8.00
N LEU A 338 13.17 16.44 8.18
CA LEU A 338 14.04 17.59 8.30
C LEU A 338 14.65 18.04 6.96
N ARG A 339 14.32 17.39 5.85
CA ARG A 339 14.79 17.75 4.51
C ARG A 339 14.33 19.17 4.16
N GLY A 340 15.27 20.07 4.00
CA GLY A 340 15.06 21.49 3.74
C GLY A 340 15.80 22.37 4.73
N LEU A 341 16.28 21.81 5.85
CA LEU A 341 17.28 22.42 6.69
C LEU A 341 18.67 22.29 6.04
N PRO A 342 19.63 23.18 6.39
CA PRO A 342 21.03 22.97 6.08
C PRO A 342 21.49 21.60 6.59
N HIS A 343 22.41 20.96 5.87
CA HIS A 343 22.84 19.58 6.17
C HIS A 343 23.33 19.41 7.62
N GLU A 344 24.18 20.33 8.09
CA GLU A 344 24.71 20.29 9.45
C GLU A 344 23.62 20.40 10.53
N GLU A 345 22.61 21.25 10.31
CA GLU A 345 21.51 21.41 11.24
C GLU A 345 20.59 20.17 11.24
N MET A 346 20.36 19.56 10.08
CA MET A 346 19.63 18.31 9.96
C MET A 346 20.33 17.20 10.74
N GLU A 347 21.64 17.04 10.53
CA GLU A 347 22.45 16.04 11.22
C GLU A 347 22.41 16.22 12.73
N ARG A 348 22.62 17.46 13.20
CA ARG A 348 22.57 17.80 14.62
C ARG A 348 21.21 17.45 15.25
N ARG A 349 20.10 17.77 14.58
CA ARG A 349 18.75 17.46 15.07
C ARG A 349 18.46 15.95 15.08
N VAL A 350 18.92 15.23 14.07
CA VAL A 350 18.80 13.77 14.04
C VAL A 350 19.54 13.16 15.23
N ASP A 351 20.81 13.56 15.45
CA ASP A 351 21.62 13.03 16.55
C ASP A 351 21.02 13.35 17.92
N MET A 352 20.45 14.56 18.11
CA MET A 352 19.75 14.94 19.36
C MET A 352 18.53 14.02 19.60
N LEU A 353 17.66 13.85 18.60
CA LEU A 353 16.46 13.02 18.74
C LEU A 353 16.80 11.55 19.03
N LEU A 354 17.85 11.04 18.40
CA LEU A 354 18.31 9.67 18.67
C LEU A 354 18.89 9.53 20.09
N ALA A 355 19.66 10.52 20.57
CA ALA A 355 20.19 10.53 21.92
C ALA A 355 19.07 10.62 22.97
N ASP A 356 18.07 11.50 22.77
CA ASP A 356 16.91 11.64 23.66
C ASP A 356 16.14 10.33 23.80
N LEU A 357 16.03 9.56 22.72
CA LEU A 357 15.36 8.26 22.71
C LEU A 357 16.29 7.07 23.05
N GLY A 358 17.55 7.32 23.41
CA GLY A 358 18.52 6.29 23.78
C GLY A 358 18.84 5.32 22.65
N LEU A 359 18.92 5.84 21.44
CA LEU A 359 19.22 5.04 20.25
C LEU A 359 20.71 5.15 19.90
N PRO A 360 21.31 4.06 19.37
CA PRO A 360 22.69 4.12 18.88
C PRO A 360 22.78 5.01 17.63
N THR A 361 24.01 5.45 17.34
CA THR A 361 24.35 6.35 16.23
C THR A 361 23.69 5.99 14.88
N ALA A 362 23.37 7.01 14.15
CA ALA A 362 22.47 7.12 13.02
C ALA A 362 22.78 6.25 11.77
N ASN A 363 23.97 5.74 11.58
CA ASN A 363 24.38 5.07 10.32
C ASN A 363 24.05 3.56 10.28
N ARG A 364 23.16 3.07 11.15
CA ARG A 364 22.78 1.64 11.16
C ARG A 364 21.61 1.37 10.21
N PRO A 365 21.63 0.21 9.51
CA PRO A 365 20.47 -0.28 8.79
C PRO A 365 19.31 -0.55 9.76
N ILE A 366 18.10 -0.12 9.42
CA ILE A 366 16.90 -0.34 10.23
C ILE A 366 16.63 -1.84 10.43
N ALA A 367 16.91 -2.66 9.42
CA ALA A 367 16.76 -4.12 9.50
C ALA A 367 17.62 -4.77 10.59
N SER A 368 18.73 -4.13 11.03
CA SER A 368 19.60 -4.64 12.08
C SER A 368 19.15 -4.29 13.50
N LEU A 369 18.08 -3.52 13.65
CA LEU A 369 17.58 -3.05 14.94
C LEU A 369 16.60 -4.06 15.56
N SER A 370 16.57 -4.10 16.91
CA SER A 370 15.51 -4.81 17.64
C SER A 370 14.15 -4.13 17.41
N ARG A 371 13.05 -4.84 17.72
CA ARG A 371 11.69 -4.27 17.58
C ARG A 371 11.52 -3.00 18.41
N GLY A 372 11.98 -2.98 19.65
CA GLY A 372 11.93 -1.79 20.51
C GLY A 372 12.78 -0.63 19.99
N GLN A 373 13.96 -0.91 19.42
CA GLN A 373 14.77 0.11 18.75
C GLN A 373 14.05 0.66 17.52
N ARG A 374 13.44 -0.20 16.69
CA ARG A 374 12.64 0.24 15.54
C ARG A 374 11.47 1.12 15.96
N GLN A 375 10.76 0.76 17.03
CA GLN A 375 9.67 1.57 17.59
C GLN A 375 10.14 2.99 17.94
N ARG A 376 11.29 3.11 18.60
CA ARG A 376 11.88 4.41 18.97
C ARG A 376 12.39 5.19 17.76
N VAL A 377 12.97 4.54 16.76
CA VAL A 377 13.37 5.19 15.49
C VAL A 377 12.15 5.73 14.75
N ALA A 378 11.07 4.95 14.66
CA ALA A 378 9.82 5.39 14.06
C ALA A 378 9.27 6.64 14.75
N LEU A 379 9.29 6.65 16.10
CA LEU A 379 8.91 7.81 16.89
C LEU A 379 9.84 9.02 16.66
N ALA A 380 11.16 8.81 16.58
CA ALA A 380 12.10 9.88 16.25
C ALA A 380 11.74 10.55 14.92
N GLY A 381 11.43 9.76 13.89
CA GLY A 381 10.98 10.26 12.59
C GLY A 381 9.66 11.03 12.63
N VAL A 382 8.77 10.69 13.57
CA VAL A 382 7.51 11.41 13.82
C VAL A 382 7.77 12.73 14.55
N LEU A 383 8.60 12.71 15.60
CA LEU A 383 8.93 13.89 16.39
C LEU A 383 9.76 14.91 15.61
N ALA A 384 10.60 14.45 14.69
CA ALA A 384 11.40 15.31 13.81
C ALA A 384 10.54 16.30 12.99
N ALA A 385 9.28 15.97 12.74
CA ALA A 385 8.34 16.83 12.03
C ALA A 385 7.71 17.92 12.92
N GLU A 386 7.98 17.95 14.22
CA GLU A 386 7.40 18.90 15.20
C GLU A 386 5.87 19.02 15.04
N PRO A 387 5.09 17.93 15.19
CA PRO A 387 3.66 17.95 14.94
C PRO A 387 2.88 18.74 16.01
N ASP A 388 1.69 19.27 15.66
CA ASP A 388 0.76 19.89 16.62
C ASP A 388 -0.08 18.83 17.35
N LEU A 389 -0.28 17.67 16.74
CA LEU A 389 -1.02 16.53 17.30
C LEU A 389 -0.26 15.23 17.05
N LEU A 390 0.03 14.50 18.11
CA LEU A 390 0.61 13.17 18.09
C LEU A 390 -0.48 12.11 18.29
N LEU A 391 -0.59 11.20 17.35
CA LEU A 391 -1.43 10.02 17.41
C LEU A 391 -0.53 8.80 17.57
N LEU A 392 -0.52 8.20 18.74
CA LEU A 392 0.40 7.11 19.08
C LEU A 392 -0.41 5.81 19.30
N ASP A 393 -0.13 4.80 18.51
CA ASP A 393 -0.75 3.47 18.63
C ASP A 393 0.25 2.49 19.24
N GLU A 394 -0.03 2.02 20.46
CA GLU A 394 0.79 1.11 21.27
C GLU A 394 2.30 1.49 21.29
N PRO A 395 2.66 2.71 21.71
CA PRO A 395 4.04 3.21 21.62
C PRO A 395 5.03 2.48 22.53
N THR A 396 4.55 1.71 23.51
CA THR A 396 5.36 0.97 24.48
C THR A 396 5.58 -0.49 24.09
N ALA A 397 5.05 -0.95 22.95
CA ALA A 397 5.24 -2.31 22.50
C ALA A 397 6.72 -2.66 22.34
N ALA A 398 7.17 -3.74 22.99
CA ALA A 398 8.56 -4.22 23.00
C ALA A 398 9.60 -3.27 23.65
N LEU A 399 9.19 -2.35 24.53
CA LEU A 399 10.07 -1.52 25.34
C LEU A 399 10.20 -2.07 26.76
N ASP A 400 11.42 -1.99 27.32
CA ASP A 400 11.66 -2.23 28.72
C ASP A 400 11.24 -1.04 29.61
N GLU A 401 11.27 -1.22 30.93
CA GLU A 401 10.83 -0.19 31.87
C GLU A 401 11.69 1.08 31.87
N ALA A 402 12.97 0.97 31.57
CA ALA A 402 13.88 2.13 31.45
C ALA A 402 13.59 2.90 30.16
N GLU A 403 13.34 2.19 29.06
CA GLU A 403 12.95 2.74 27.77
C GLU A 403 11.58 3.43 27.84
N LYS A 404 10.60 2.84 28.53
CA LYS A 404 9.28 3.44 28.77
C LYS A 404 9.38 4.75 29.56
N ARG A 405 10.18 4.78 30.62
CA ARG A 405 10.40 6.01 31.40
C ARG A 405 10.99 7.11 30.52
N ARG A 406 12.03 6.81 29.76
CA ARG A 406 12.64 7.75 28.81
C ARG A 406 11.63 8.26 27.78
N LEU A 407 10.79 7.36 27.26
CA LEU A 407 9.71 7.73 26.34
C LEU A 407 8.72 8.70 26.97
N VAL A 408 8.32 8.48 28.21
CA VAL A 408 7.45 9.41 28.97
C VAL A 408 8.10 10.78 29.07
N ASP A 409 9.39 10.86 29.40
CA ASP A 409 10.09 12.14 29.56
C ASP A 409 10.14 12.90 28.22
N VAL A 410 10.47 12.24 27.12
CA VAL A 410 10.48 12.84 25.77
C VAL A 410 9.10 13.35 25.39
N LEU A 411 8.05 12.55 25.61
CA LEU A 411 6.67 12.93 25.26
C LEU A 411 6.13 14.03 26.16
N ARG A 412 6.55 14.10 27.43
CA ARG A 412 6.21 15.20 28.34
C ARG A 412 6.83 16.51 27.92
N ALA A 413 8.04 16.49 27.39
CA ALA A 413 8.72 17.67 26.86
C ALA A 413 8.10 18.21 25.57
N THR A 414 7.28 17.40 24.88
CA THR A 414 6.68 17.79 23.61
C THR A 414 5.45 18.69 23.85
N PRO A 415 5.35 19.86 23.18
CA PRO A 415 4.21 20.79 23.34
C PRO A 415 2.95 20.35 22.58
N ALA A 416 3.01 19.28 21.81
CA ALA A 416 1.91 18.77 21.02
C ALA A 416 0.75 18.24 21.89
N THR A 417 -0.45 18.27 21.33
CA THR A 417 -1.57 17.46 21.85
C THR A 417 -1.28 15.98 21.62
N LEU A 418 -1.54 15.12 22.60
CA LEU A 418 -1.29 13.68 22.49
C LEU A 418 -2.59 12.87 22.62
N LEU A 419 -2.82 11.97 21.67
CA LEU A 419 -3.76 10.87 21.83
C LEU A 419 -2.99 9.56 21.74
N VAL A 420 -3.03 8.79 22.82
CA VAL A 420 -2.27 7.55 22.96
C VAL A 420 -3.22 6.39 23.12
N ALA A 421 -3.26 5.50 22.16
CA ALA A 421 -3.94 4.21 22.27
C ALA A 421 -2.97 3.21 22.90
N THR A 422 -3.28 2.70 24.08
CA THR A 422 -2.44 1.71 24.75
C THR A 422 -3.24 0.84 25.71
N HIS A 423 -2.74 -0.36 25.96
CA HIS A 423 -3.17 -1.25 27.02
C HIS A 423 -2.25 -1.18 28.26
N ASP A 424 -1.11 -0.48 28.15
CA ASP A 424 -0.18 -0.25 29.27
C ASP A 424 -0.70 0.86 30.18
N ARG A 425 -1.40 0.46 31.24
CA ARG A 425 -1.99 1.39 32.21
C ARG A 425 -0.96 2.22 32.97
N ALA A 426 0.21 1.63 33.26
CA ALA A 426 1.27 2.33 33.97
C ALA A 426 1.82 3.48 33.13
N PHE A 427 2.06 3.23 31.85
CA PHE A 427 2.47 4.23 30.89
C PHE A 427 1.38 5.29 30.68
N ALA A 428 0.13 4.89 30.51
CA ALA A 428 -1.01 5.80 30.36
C ALA A 428 -1.10 6.77 31.56
N ALA A 429 -1.10 6.25 32.78
CA ALA A 429 -1.17 7.04 34.00
C ALA A 429 0.06 7.98 34.19
N ALA A 430 1.25 7.52 33.76
CA ALA A 430 2.45 8.35 33.84
C ALA A 430 2.43 9.52 32.84
N LEU A 431 1.81 9.37 31.66
CA LEU A 431 1.88 10.37 30.58
C LEU A 431 0.61 11.21 30.47
N CYS A 432 -0.56 10.59 30.60
CA CYS A 432 -1.86 11.16 30.27
C CYS A 432 -2.70 11.39 31.55
N PRO A 433 -3.02 12.64 31.91
CA PRO A 433 -3.87 12.94 33.07
C PRO A 433 -5.34 12.56 32.84
N ARG A 434 -5.75 12.30 31.59
CA ARG A 434 -7.11 11.94 31.23
C ARG A 434 -7.14 10.65 30.43
N GLU A 435 -8.03 9.77 30.85
CA GLU A 435 -8.32 8.52 30.13
C GLU A 435 -9.71 8.57 29.51
N ILE A 436 -9.84 8.01 28.33
CA ILE A 436 -11.13 7.85 27.64
C ILE A 436 -11.29 6.38 27.26
N ALA A 437 -12.35 5.78 27.80
CA ALA A 437 -12.71 4.41 27.46
C ALA A 437 -13.30 4.35 26.05
N VAL A 438 -12.70 3.54 25.18
CA VAL A 438 -13.22 3.23 23.85
C VAL A 438 -13.84 1.83 23.93
N SER A 439 -15.15 1.73 23.69
CA SER A 439 -15.88 0.47 23.64
C SER A 439 -16.59 0.33 22.29
N ARG A 440 -16.72 -0.90 21.80
CA ARG A 440 -17.71 -1.22 20.76
C ARG A 440 -19.11 -1.02 21.35
N LEU A 441 -20.03 -0.53 20.53
CA LEU A 441 -21.46 -0.56 20.83
C LEU A 441 -21.96 -1.99 20.81
#